data_21dd69a8b3b071c4ec0e48f7373f81c1
#
_entry.id   21dd69a8b3b071c4ec0e48f7373f81c1
#
_cell.length_a   1.000
_cell.length_b   1.000
_cell.length_c   1.000
_cell.angle_alpha   90.00
_cell.angle_beta   90.00
_cell.angle_gamma   90.00
#
_symmetry.space_group_name_H-M   'P 1'
#
loop_
_entity.id
_entity.type
_entity.pdbx_description
1 polymer ?
#
loop_
_entity_poly.entity_id
_entity_poly.type
_entity_poly.pdbx_seq_one_letter_code
_entity_poly.pdbx_strand_id
1 'polypeptide(L)'
;MIVTDSNVASLHLATLTASLDEAGIRHAGLTLPAGESTKSWPFLIETVDFFLNEKVERRDVVIALGGGVIGDLVGFAAAVLRRGVRFIQMPTSLLA
;
A
#
# COMPACT_ATOMS: atom_id res chain seq x y z
N MET A 1 5.34 -2.76 -3.92
CA MET A 1 4.02 -2.10 -4.05
C MET A 1 3.72 -1.30 -2.80
N ILE A 2 3.39 -0.04 -2.95
CA ILE A 2 3.05 0.83 -1.81
C ILE A 2 1.61 1.30 -2.00
N VAL A 3 0.76 1.11 -1.00
CA VAL A 3 -0.59 1.67 -0.97
C VAL A 3 -0.68 2.60 0.23
N THR A 4 -1.14 3.81 0.01
CA THR A 4 -1.25 4.84 1.03
C THR A 4 -2.48 5.70 0.80
N ASP A 5 -2.75 6.63 1.70
CA ASP A 5 -3.81 7.62 1.50
C ASP A 5 -3.24 9.01 1.21
N SER A 6 -4.11 9.91 0.78
CA SER A 6 -3.69 11.25 0.33
C SER A 6 -3.02 12.08 1.42
N ASN A 7 -3.45 11.93 2.68
CA ASN A 7 -2.82 12.68 3.78
C ASN A 7 -1.43 12.16 4.09
N VAL A 8 -1.30 10.84 4.17
CA VAL A 8 -0.01 10.19 4.47
C VAL A 8 0.97 10.39 3.31
N ALA A 9 0.48 10.31 2.07
CA ALA A 9 1.32 10.48 0.89
C ALA A 9 2.04 11.83 0.92
N SER A 10 1.32 12.91 1.26
CA SER A 10 1.91 14.25 1.29
C SER A 10 2.97 14.40 2.39
N LEU A 11 2.90 13.59 3.45
CA LEU A 11 3.80 13.70 4.60
C LEU A 11 4.97 12.71 4.56
N HIS A 12 4.73 11.49 4.09
CA HIS A 12 5.68 10.40 4.29
C HIS A 12 6.08 9.62 3.03
N LEU A 13 5.31 9.70 1.96
CA LEU A 13 5.58 8.86 0.78
C LEU A 13 6.94 9.16 0.16
N ALA A 14 7.28 10.44 0.02
CA ALA A 14 8.55 10.83 -0.57
C ALA A 14 9.75 10.28 0.21
N THR A 15 9.66 10.25 1.54
CA THR A 15 10.72 9.70 2.39
C THR A 15 10.88 8.20 2.15
N LEU A 16 9.77 7.47 2.06
CA LEU A 16 9.81 6.04 1.82
C LEU A 16 10.37 5.73 0.42
N THR A 17 9.87 6.40 -0.61
CA THR A 17 10.32 6.14 -1.98
C THR A 17 11.79 6.50 -2.17
N ALA A 18 12.26 7.58 -1.53
CA ALA A 18 13.67 7.93 -1.57
C ALA A 18 14.54 6.84 -0.96
N SER A 19 14.11 6.26 0.16
CA SER A 19 14.83 5.15 0.79
C SER A 19 14.88 3.92 -0.11
N LEU A 20 13.77 3.62 -0.78
CA LEU A 20 13.72 2.48 -1.70
C LEU A 20 14.62 2.72 -2.93
N ASP A 21 14.63 3.92 -3.47
CA ASP A 21 15.48 4.29 -4.58
C ASP A 21 16.95 4.16 -4.22
N GLU A 22 17.33 4.62 -3.04
CA GLU A 22 18.69 4.51 -2.53
C GLU A 22 19.14 3.05 -2.42
N ALA A 23 18.22 2.18 -2.03
CA ALA A 23 18.48 0.75 -1.91
C ALA A 23 18.40 0.00 -3.25
N GLY A 24 18.08 0.70 -4.34
CA GLY A 24 17.92 0.07 -5.66
C GLY A 24 16.67 -0.79 -5.79
N ILE A 25 15.65 -0.54 -4.97
CA ILE A 25 14.43 -1.33 -4.96
C ILE A 25 13.38 -0.65 -5.84
N ARG A 26 12.90 -1.38 -6.85
CA ARG A 26 11.82 -0.89 -7.70
C ARG A 26 10.51 -0.86 -6.92
N HIS A 27 9.71 0.18 -7.16
CA HIS A 27 8.44 0.34 -6.47
C HIS A 27 7.40 0.97 -7.39
N ALA A 28 6.14 0.75 -7.06
CA ALA A 28 5.00 1.41 -7.65
C ALA A 28 4.04 1.76 -6.52
N GLY A 29 3.31 2.84 -6.66
CA GLY A 29 2.44 3.35 -5.60
C GLY A 29 1.01 3.59 -6.05
N LEU A 30 0.08 3.37 -5.13
CA LEU A 30 -1.33 3.72 -5.28
C LEU A 30 -1.72 4.60 -4.09
N THR A 31 -2.25 5.78 -4.37
CA THR A 31 -2.72 6.71 -3.35
C THR A 31 -4.24 6.75 -3.38
N LEU A 32 -4.87 6.41 -2.27
CA LEU A 32 -6.33 6.42 -2.12
C LEU A 32 -6.77 7.63 -1.31
N PRO A 33 -8.05 8.01 -1.38
CA PRO A 33 -8.55 9.09 -0.53
C PRO A 33 -8.40 8.75 0.94
N ALA A 34 -8.10 9.75 1.76
CA ALA A 34 -8.04 9.55 3.21
C ALA A 34 -9.44 9.41 3.80
N GLY A 35 -9.53 8.67 4.91
CA GLY A 35 -10.74 8.57 5.70
C GLY A 35 -11.39 7.19 5.66
N GLU A 36 -12.36 7.00 6.55
CA GLU A 36 -13.05 5.73 6.75
C GLU A 36 -13.82 5.27 5.50
N SER A 37 -14.28 6.22 4.69
CA SER A 37 -15.00 5.93 3.44
C SER A 37 -14.16 5.16 2.43
N THR A 38 -12.83 5.17 2.58
CA THR A 38 -11.93 4.39 1.72
C THR A 38 -12.08 2.89 1.97
N LYS A 39 -12.57 2.51 3.13
CA LYS A 39 -12.81 1.10 3.48
C LYS A 39 -14.11 0.63 2.81
N SER A 40 -14.06 0.40 1.51
CA SER A 40 -15.23 0.09 0.70
C SER A 40 -14.87 -0.84 -0.46
N TRP A 41 -15.88 -1.47 -1.06
CA TRP A 41 -15.70 -2.37 -2.20
C TRP A 41 -15.01 -1.69 -3.39
N PRO A 42 -15.42 -0.48 -3.82
CA PRO A 42 -14.76 0.16 -4.95
C PRO A 42 -13.25 0.34 -4.75
N PHE A 43 -12.83 0.74 -3.56
CA PHE A 43 -11.41 0.92 -3.29
C PHE A 43 -10.67 -0.40 -3.09
N LEU A 44 -11.36 -1.44 -2.60
CA LEU A 44 -10.79 -2.77 -2.56
C LEU A 44 -10.52 -3.28 -3.98
N ILE A 45 -11.48 -3.11 -4.88
CA ILE A 45 -11.34 -3.51 -6.29
C ILE A 45 -10.19 -2.74 -6.93
N GLU A 46 -10.12 -1.43 -6.71
CA GLU A 46 -9.04 -0.60 -7.24
C GLU A 46 -7.66 -1.09 -6.76
N THR A 47 -7.56 -1.45 -5.49
CA THR A 47 -6.32 -1.94 -4.92
C THR A 47 -5.91 -3.29 -5.53
N VAL A 48 -6.86 -4.21 -5.65
CA VAL A 48 -6.60 -5.51 -6.29
C VAL A 48 -6.20 -5.33 -7.75
N ASP A 49 -6.90 -4.47 -8.47
CA ASP A 49 -6.59 -4.17 -9.87
C ASP A 49 -5.18 -3.58 -10.00
N PHE A 50 -4.79 -2.70 -9.09
CA PHE A 50 -3.45 -2.16 -9.06
C PHE A 50 -2.40 -3.27 -8.92
N PHE A 51 -2.62 -4.20 -8.00
CA PHE A 51 -1.69 -5.32 -7.82
C PHE A 51 -1.63 -6.20 -9.07
N LEU A 52 -2.77 -6.46 -9.71
CA LEU A 52 -2.79 -7.27 -10.93
C LEU A 52 -2.11 -6.55 -12.09
N ASN A 53 -2.33 -5.25 -12.25
CA ASN A 53 -1.70 -4.47 -13.31
C ASN A 53 -0.20 -4.38 -13.14
N GLU A 54 0.28 -4.30 -11.90
CA GLU A 54 1.70 -4.28 -11.61
C GLU A 54 2.31 -5.68 -11.56
N LYS A 55 1.52 -6.71 -11.83
CA LYS A 55 1.96 -8.11 -11.91
C LYS A 55 2.67 -8.55 -10.63
N VAL A 56 2.04 -8.24 -9.49
CA VAL A 56 2.57 -8.61 -8.18
C VAL A 56 2.71 -10.14 -8.09
N GLU A 57 3.89 -10.57 -7.69
CA GLU A 57 4.22 -11.98 -7.57
C GLU A 57 4.59 -12.35 -6.13
N ARG A 58 4.78 -13.64 -5.89
CA ARG A 58 5.11 -14.16 -4.56
C ARG A 58 6.33 -13.51 -3.94
N ARG A 59 7.31 -13.09 -4.74
CA ARG A 59 8.55 -12.46 -4.25
C ARG A 59 8.35 -11.02 -3.83
N ASP A 60 7.28 -10.40 -4.30
CA ASP A 60 7.06 -8.99 -4.06
C ASP A 60 6.57 -8.75 -2.64
N VAL A 61 6.77 -7.52 -2.18
CA VAL A 61 6.31 -7.06 -0.89
C VAL A 61 5.27 -5.98 -1.12
N VAL A 62 4.17 -6.07 -0.39
CA VAL A 62 3.13 -5.06 -0.39
C VAL A 62 3.25 -4.27 0.90
N ILE A 63 3.40 -2.96 0.79
CA ILE A 63 3.52 -2.06 1.94
C ILE A 63 2.24 -1.24 2.07
N ALA A 64 1.60 -1.33 3.23
CA ALA A 64 0.50 -0.45 3.59
C ALA A 64 1.07 0.69 4.44
N LEU A 65 1.19 1.88 3.86
CA LEU A 65 1.73 3.05 4.55
C LEU A 65 0.56 3.92 5.02
N GLY A 66 0.27 3.88 6.31
CA GLY A 66 -0.86 4.64 6.85
C GLY A 66 -1.43 4.05 8.11
N GLY A 67 -2.65 4.47 8.44
CA GLY A 67 -3.38 4.01 9.61
C GLY A 67 -4.15 2.71 9.37
N GLY A 68 -5.08 2.40 10.30
CA GLY A 68 -5.82 1.15 10.28
C GLY A 68 -6.68 0.93 9.05
N VAL A 69 -7.26 2.00 8.48
CA VAL A 69 -8.09 1.89 7.28
C VAL A 69 -7.28 1.35 6.11
N ILE A 70 -6.12 1.94 5.86
CA ILE A 70 -5.23 1.49 4.78
C ILE A 70 -4.69 0.09 5.08
N GLY A 71 -4.27 -0.16 6.30
CA GLY A 71 -3.77 -1.48 6.70
C GLY A 71 -4.78 -2.59 6.48
N ASP A 72 -6.04 -2.37 6.89
CA ASP A 72 -7.11 -3.35 6.74
C ASP A 72 -7.43 -3.60 5.26
N LEU A 73 -7.54 -2.53 4.47
CA LEU A 73 -7.86 -2.62 3.06
C LEU A 73 -6.78 -3.39 2.30
N VAL A 74 -5.52 -3.02 2.51
CA VAL A 74 -4.39 -3.63 1.80
C VAL A 74 -4.18 -5.07 2.25
N GLY A 75 -4.32 -5.35 3.55
CA GLY A 75 -4.22 -6.71 4.05
C GLY A 75 -5.27 -7.63 3.44
N PHE A 76 -6.50 -7.14 3.32
CA PHE A 76 -7.57 -7.91 2.67
C PHE A 76 -7.30 -8.12 1.18
N ALA A 77 -6.86 -7.07 0.48
CA ALA A 77 -6.52 -7.17 -0.94
C ALA A 77 -5.40 -8.17 -1.19
N ALA A 78 -4.36 -8.15 -0.36
CA ALA A 78 -3.26 -9.10 -0.47
C ALA A 78 -3.74 -10.55 -0.24
N ALA A 79 -4.65 -10.74 0.71
CA ALA A 79 -5.23 -12.07 0.98
C ALA A 79 -6.07 -12.57 -0.19
N VAL A 80 -6.81 -11.68 -0.84
CA VAL A 80 -7.66 -12.03 -2.00
C VAL A 80 -6.82 -12.52 -3.19
N LEU A 81 -5.62 -11.97 -3.36
CA LEU A 81 -4.74 -12.40 -4.45
C LEU A 81 -4.29 -13.85 -4.34
N ARG A 82 -4.28 -14.44 -3.13
CA ARG A 82 -3.90 -15.83 -2.88
C ARG A 82 -2.54 -16.22 -3.46
N ARG A 83 -1.60 -15.27 -3.49
CA ARG A 83 -0.27 -15.50 -4.08
C ARG A 83 0.85 -15.59 -3.06
N GLY A 84 0.52 -15.60 -1.77
CA GLY A 84 1.53 -15.62 -0.72
C GLY A 84 2.42 -14.38 -0.72
N VAL A 85 1.88 -13.26 -1.19
CA VAL A 85 2.58 -11.98 -1.23
C VAL A 85 2.86 -11.53 0.20
N ARG A 86 4.09 -11.10 0.45
CA ARG A 86 4.45 -10.56 1.76
C ARG A 86 3.81 -9.21 1.98
N PHE A 87 3.26 -9.02 3.16
CA PHE A 87 2.55 -7.81 3.53
C PHE A 87 3.24 -7.15 4.72
N ILE A 88 3.55 -5.86 4.59
CA ILE A 88 4.14 -5.06 5.67
C ILE A 88 3.23 -3.87 5.93
N GLN A 89 2.82 -3.70 7.17
CA GLN A 89 2.09 -2.52 7.59
C GLN A 89 3.06 -1.54 8.23
N MET A 90 3.11 -0.31 7.71
CA MET A 90 3.89 0.78 8.26
C MET A 90 2.96 1.83 8.86
N PRO A 91 2.69 1.78 10.16
CA PRO A 91 1.80 2.75 10.79
C PRO A 91 2.49 4.10 10.88
N THR A 92 1.85 5.11 10.31
CA THR A 92 2.41 6.46 10.28
C THR A 92 2.40 7.15 11.63
N SER A 93 1.56 6.70 12.54
CA SER A 93 1.56 7.23 13.91
C SER A 93 2.91 7.03 14.62
N LEU A 94 3.71 6.08 14.17
CA LEU A 94 5.05 5.84 14.70
C LEU A 94 6.12 6.68 14.02
N LEU A 95 5.77 7.34 12.90
CA LEU A 95 6.69 8.16 12.13
C LEU A 95 6.52 9.65 12.42
N ALA A 96 5.48 10.01 13.15
CA ALA A 96 5.16 11.40 13.47
C ALA A 96 6.10 12.00 14.51
#